data_199f0c68a0caa111e3f25a7dede8ef85
#
_entry.id   199f0c68a0caa111e3f25a7dede8ef85
#
_cell.length_a   1.000
_cell.length_b   1.000
_cell.length_c   1.000
_cell.angle_alpha   90.00
_cell.angle_beta   90.00
_cell.angle_gamma   90.00
#
_symmetry.space_group_name_H-M   'P 1'
#
loop_
_entity.id
_entity.type
_entity.pdbx_description
1 polymer ?
#
loop_
_entity_poly.entity_id
_entity_poly.type
_entity_poly.pdbx_seq_one_letter_code
_entity_poly.pdbx_strand_id
1 'polypeptide(L)'
;MSDDGLIYTFTLRDDVTFHNGDKMTADDVVWSMNRYMDADSKWRCLPDFDGSRVVKLTGIEKVDDATVTMTIAEPSAVFLGLMARPECGFTGIISPKSVGEDGSFAAPIGTGPFKWDEWKKGEYVHLAKNDAYVSPPNDGKPDGTVGAKDPLADGVKFMVVPDASTVKAGIQSGALDLAEVSPDLMPEFEDRDDSKLIVAVNNGKNLFYMQTRDPVLANPGVRRAMAMALDLPQLVAAASNGTGTPNCSMIATNSIYYSETQEKCLPYDIEAAKKELKDAGYNGEPISIIANRRGNVPSYPAAIIAQAMMPQAGLNVQIEVLDYAT
;
A
#
# COMPACT_ATOMS: atom_id res chain seq x y z
N MET A 1 -4.86 28.16 0.58
CA MET A 1 -6.04 27.77 -0.21
C MET A 1 -6.90 29.01 -0.41
N SER A 2 -7.41 29.26 -1.61
CA SER A 2 -8.35 30.35 -1.89
C SER A 2 -9.67 30.18 -1.14
N ASP A 3 -10.44 31.28 -1.01
CA ASP A 3 -11.71 31.28 -0.24
C ASP A 3 -12.78 30.38 -0.88
N ASP A 4 -12.74 30.21 -2.20
CA ASP A 4 -13.62 29.32 -2.95
C ASP A 4 -13.18 27.85 -2.91
N GLY A 5 -12.00 27.55 -2.32
CA GLY A 5 -11.47 26.21 -2.17
C GLY A 5 -10.94 25.57 -3.47
N LEU A 6 -10.73 26.37 -4.53
CA LEU A 6 -10.31 25.85 -5.84
C LEU A 6 -8.81 25.91 -6.06
N ILE A 7 -8.11 26.90 -5.49
CA ILE A 7 -6.69 27.13 -5.72
C ILE A 7 -5.89 26.83 -4.45
N TYR A 8 -4.92 25.95 -4.56
CA TYR A 8 -3.98 25.60 -3.51
C TYR A 8 -2.61 26.16 -3.84
N THR A 9 -2.08 26.99 -2.95
CA THR A 9 -0.74 27.60 -3.08
C THR A 9 0.25 26.87 -2.18
N PHE A 10 1.36 26.42 -2.75
CA PHE A 10 2.43 25.72 -2.05
C PHE A 10 3.70 26.56 -2.11
N THR A 11 4.28 26.86 -0.95
CA THR A 11 5.59 27.48 -0.85
C THR A 11 6.62 26.39 -0.68
N LEU A 12 7.62 26.37 -1.54
CA LEU A 12 8.72 25.41 -1.52
C LEU A 12 9.78 25.82 -0.48
N ARG A 13 10.45 24.84 0.09
CA ARG A 13 11.65 25.06 0.89
C ARG A 13 12.76 25.59 0.00
N ASP A 14 13.59 26.46 0.51
CA ASP A 14 14.71 27.11 -0.21
C ASP A 14 16.06 26.40 -0.04
N ASP A 15 16.11 25.41 0.87
CA ASP A 15 17.30 24.62 1.23
C ASP A 15 17.36 23.24 0.57
N VAL A 16 16.51 22.96 -0.42
CA VAL A 16 16.44 21.67 -1.10
C VAL A 16 17.27 21.67 -2.38
N THR A 17 18.16 20.68 -2.48
CA THR A 17 18.95 20.40 -3.69
C THR A 17 18.69 18.99 -4.20
N PHE A 18 18.80 18.80 -5.50
CA PHE A 18 18.81 17.49 -6.12
C PHE A 18 20.12 16.75 -5.85
N HIS A 19 20.11 15.44 -6.04
CA HIS A 19 21.30 14.57 -5.87
C HIS A 19 22.48 14.95 -6.75
N ASN A 20 22.26 15.69 -7.83
CA ASN A 20 23.28 16.22 -8.72
C ASN A 20 23.80 17.62 -8.33
N GLY A 21 23.28 18.18 -7.23
CA GLY A 21 23.65 19.50 -6.69
C GLY A 21 22.86 20.68 -7.25
N ASP A 22 21.96 20.48 -8.21
CA ASP A 22 21.09 21.55 -8.71
C ASP A 22 20.09 21.95 -7.62
N LYS A 23 19.76 23.23 -7.52
CA LYS A 23 18.71 23.72 -6.63
C LYS A 23 17.34 23.31 -7.19
N MET A 24 16.46 22.80 -6.32
CA MET A 24 15.06 22.54 -6.69
C MET A 24 14.27 23.86 -6.78
N THR A 25 13.48 24.02 -7.83
CA THR A 25 12.64 25.19 -8.09
C THR A 25 11.21 24.80 -8.39
N ALA A 26 10.32 25.78 -8.50
CA ALA A 26 8.94 25.59 -8.92
C ALA A 26 8.81 24.98 -10.34
N ASP A 27 9.78 25.25 -11.24
CA ASP A 27 9.78 24.62 -12.58
C ASP A 27 9.91 23.11 -12.48
N ASP A 28 10.76 22.58 -11.59
CA ASP A 28 10.96 21.15 -11.38
C ASP A 28 9.71 20.49 -10.79
N VAL A 29 9.02 21.19 -9.90
CA VAL A 29 7.76 20.73 -9.30
C VAL A 29 6.66 20.66 -10.37
N VAL A 30 6.48 21.71 -11.14
CA VAL A 30 5.50 21.77 -12.23
C VAL A 30 5.79 20.69 -13.27
N TRP A 31 7.07 20.52 -13.64
CA TRP A 31 7.48 19.48 -14.60
C TRP A 31 7.17 18.06 -14.05
N SER A 32 7.56 17.77 -12.81
CA SER A 32 7.34 16.45 -12.21
C SER A 32 5.85 16.11 -12.09
N MET A 33 5.04 17.06 -11.66
CA MET A 33 3.61 16.86 -11.49
C MET A 33 2.86 16.73 -12.82
N ASN A 34 3.22 17.53 -13.83
CA ASN A 34 2.66 17.37 -15.17
C ASN A 34 3.01 16.02 -15.79
N ARG A 35 4.19 15.47 -15.49
CA ARG A 35 4.57 14.13 -15.91
C ARG A 35 3.65 13.05 -15.30
N TYR A 36 3.24 13.18 -14.03
CA TYR A 36 2.25 12.28 -13.45
C TYR A 36 0.87 12.42 -14.12
N MET A 37 0.49 13.63 -14.48
CA MET A 37 -0.81 13.91 -15.14
C MET A 37 -0.84 13.51 -16.61
N ASP A 38 0.28 13.19 -17.22
CA ASP A 38 0.36 12.68 -18.58
C ASP A 38 -0.18 11.23 -18.64
N ALA A 39 -1.16 10.99 -19.52
CA ALA A 39 -1.75 9.67 -19.70
C ALA A 39 -0.74 8.60 -20.16
N ASP A 40 0.28 9.01 -20.93
CA ASP A 40 1.33 8.10 -21.42
C ASP A 40 2.28 7.64 -20.30
N SER A 41 2.32 8.34 -19.17
CA SER A 41 3.07 7.93 -17.97
C SER A 41 2.55 6.63 -17.37
N LYS A 42 1.29 6.26 -17.65
CA LYS A 42 0.57 5.12 -17.07
C LYS A 42 0.58 5.12 -15.54
N TRP A 43 0.61 6.29 -14.96
CA TRP A 43 0.59 6.44 -13.51
C TRP A 43 -0.72 5.91 -12.92
N ARG A 44 -0.62 4.93 -12.04
CA ARG A 44 -1.79 4.18 -11.53
C ARG A 44 -2.82 5.05 -10.80
N CYS A 45 -2.40 6.19 -10.24
CA CYS A 45 -3.26 7.09 -9.49
C CYS A 45 -3.81 8.25 -10.34
N LEU A 46 -3.49 8.32 -11.63
CA LEU A 46 -4.03 9.34 -12.52
C LEU A 46 -5.57 9.49 -12.44
N PRO A 47 -6.36 8.39 -12.40
CA PRO A 47 -7.83 8.50 -12.31
C PRO A 47 -8.35 9.20 -11.04
N ASP A 48 -7.55 9.29 -9.99
CA ASP A 48 -7.95 10.00 -8.78
C ASP A 48 -7.80 11.52 -8.91
N PHE A 49 -7.09 12.02 -9.97
CA PHE A 49 -6.77 13.42 -10.20
C PHE A 49 -7.27 13.98 -11.55
N ASP A 50 -7.61 13.14 -12.52
CA ASP A 50 -8.04 13.56 -13.87
C ASP A 50 -9.56 13.83 -13.99
N GLY A 51 -10.31 13.64 -12.92
CA GLY A 51 -11.76 13.77 -12.86
C GLY A 51 -12.51 12.46 -13.10
N SER A 52 -11.82 11.35 -13.35
CA SER A 52 -12.48 10.06 -13.58
C SER A 52 -13.08 9.47 -12.31
N ARG A 53 -12.50 9.79 -11.13
CA ARG A 53 -12.94 9.21 -9.84
C ARG A 53 -13.22 10.24 -8.76
N VAL A 54 -12.23 11.04 -8.36
CA VAL A 54 -12.31 11.82 -7.12
C VAL A 54 -12.18 13.32 -7.36
N VAL A 55 -11.05 13.79 -7.91
CA VAL A 55 -10.76 15.21 -8.12
C VAL A 55 -10.36 15.42 -9.56
N LYS A 56 -10.71 16.57 -10.11
CA LYS A 56 -10.19 17.02 -11.39
C LYS A 56 -9.21 18.17 -11.19
N LEU A 57 -7.93 17.86 -11.27
CA LEU A 57 -6.86 18.85 -11.30
C LEU A 57 -6.84 19.52 -12.68
N THR A 58 -6.98 20.84 -12.73
CA THR A 58 -7.14 21.60 -13.97
C THR A 58 -5.93 22.48 -14.28
N GLY A 59 -5.07 22.75 -13.32
CA GLY A 59 -3.88 23.55 -13.51
C GLY A 59 -2.81 23.26 -12.47
N ILE A 60 -1.55 23.29 -12.89
CA ILE A 60 -0.35 23.24 -12.07
C ILE A 60 0.57 24.32 -12.62
N GLU A 61 0.74 25.41 -11.88
CA GLU A 61 1.39 26.60 -12.40
C GLU A 61 2.45 27.14 -11.44
N LYS A 62 3.55 27.59 -12.00
CA LYS A 62 4.59 28.35 -11.30
C LYS A 62 4.09 29.78 -11.11
N VAL A 63 4.19 30.29 -9.87
CA VAL A 63 3.98 31.72 -9.56
C VAL A 63 5.32 32.45 -9.55
N ASP A 64 6.29 31.88 -8.86
CA ASP A 64 7.70 32.30 -8.81
C ASP A 64 8.59 31.09 -8.55
N ASP A 65 9.90 31.27 -8.35
CA ASP A 65 10.85 30.16 -8.20
C ASP A 65 10.60 29.28 -6.95
N ALA A 66 9.86 29.80 -5.96
CA ALA A 66 9.56 29.11 -4.71
C ALA A 66 8.07 28.86 -4.50
N THR A 67 7.20 29.18 -5.45
CA THR A 67 5.75 29.12 -5.28
C THR A 67 5.07 28.43 -6.46
N VAL A 68 4.25 27.42 -6.14
CA VAL A 68 3.43 26.68 -7.11
C VAL A 68 1.97 26.77 -6.71
N THR A 69 1.08 26.93 -7.69
CA THR A 69 -0.37 26.80 -7.50
C THR A 69 -0.89 25.56 -8.18
N MET A 70 -1.88 24.94 -7.56
CA MET A 70 -2.69 23.86 -8.13
C MET A 70 -4.15 24.25 -8.12
N THR A 71 -4.81 24.10 -9.24
CA THR A 71 -6.23 24.43 -9.41
C THR A 71 -7.04 23.17 -9.63
N ILE A 72 -8.14 23.01 -8.88
CA ILE A 72 -9.09 21.90 -9.03
C ILE A 72 -10.42 22.44 -9.55
N ALA A 73 -11.18 21.59 -10.27
CA ALA A 73 -12.43 22.00 -10.92
C ALA A 73 -13.56 22.31 -9.92
N GLU A 74 -13.57 21.62 -8.77
CA GLU A 74 -14.59 21.75 -7.73
C GLU A 74 -13.94 21.66 -6.34
N PRO A 75 -14.46 22.32 -5.29
CA PRO A 75 -13.90 22.24 -3.95
C PRO A 75 -13.89 20.80 -3.43
N SER A 76 -12.76 20.38 -2.85
CA SER A 76 -12.58 19.01 -2.38
C SER A 76 -11.92 18.95 -1.00
N ALA A 77 -12.61 18.33 -0.04
CA ALA A 77 -12.06 18.10 1.30
C ALA A 77 -10.96 17.03 1.32
N VAL A 78 -10.82 16.24 0.26
CA VAL A 78 -9.89 15.10 0.21
C VAL A 78 -8.65 15.34 -0.67
N PHE A 79 -8.56 16.48 -1.36
CA PHE A 79 -7.46 16.73 -2.31
C PHE A 79 -6.08 16.63 -1.68
N LEU A 80 -5.84 17.30 -0.55
CA LEU A 80 -4.55 17.22 0.15
C LEU A 80 -4.26 15.80 0.67
N GLY A 81 -5.29 15.09 1.14
CA GLY A 81 -5.16 13.70 1.56
C GLY A 81 -4.78 12.76 0.41
N LEU A 82 -5.33 13.00 -0.79
CA LEU A 82 -4.94 12.25 -1.99
C LEU A 82 -3.47 12.51 -2.37
N MET A 83 -3.02 13.77 -2.31
CA MET A 83 -1.62 14.11 -2.56
C MET A 83 -0.67 13.45 -1.56
N ALA A 84 -1.08 13.32 -0.31
CA ALA A 84 -0.27 12.74 0.76
C ALA A 84 -0.19 11.20 0.74
N ARG A 85 -0.86 10.52 -0.18
CA ARG A 85 -0.86 9.06 -0.27
C ARG A 85 0.50 8.52 -0.72
N PRO A 86 1.23 7.76 0.14
CA PRO A 86 2.58 7.27 -0.18
C PRO A 86 2.59 6.35 -1.41
N GLU A 87 1.55 5.52 -1.57
CA GLU A 87 1.44 4.56 -2.65
C GLU A 87 1.28 5.19 -4.03
N CYS A 88 0.89 6.46 -4.12
CA CYS A 88 0.77 7.20 -5.37
C CYS A 88 2.05 7.96 -5.74
N GLY A 89 2.82 8.38 -4.75
CA GLY A 89 4.07 9.12 -4.95
C GLY A 89 3.91 10.47 -5.65
N PHE A 90 2.69 11.05 -5.70
CA PHE A 90 2.41 12.28 -6.46
C PHE A 90 3.25 13.48 -6.03
N THR A 91 3.65 13.52 -4.77
CA THR A 91 4.53 14.56 -4.22
C THR A 91 6.03 14.27 -4.38
N GLY A 92 6.39 13.18 -5.06
CA GLY A 92 7.78 12.85 -5.38
C GLY A 92 8.28 13.73 -6.52
N ILE A 93 9.21 14.65 -6.22
CA ILE A 93 9.80 15.54 -7.20
C ILE A 93 11.12 14.96 -7.67
N ILE A 94 11.29 14.86 -8.97
CA ILE A 94 12.54 14.44 -9.62
C ILE A 94 13.07 15.54 -10.55
N SER A 95 14.38 15.56 -10.74
CA SER A 95 14.99 16.46 -11.73
C SER A 95 14.56 16.04 -13.14
N PRO A 96 14.24 16.98 -14.04
CA PRO A 96 14.05 16.68 -15.46
C PRO A 96 15.21 15.92 -16.10
N LYS A 97 16.44 16.10 -15.58
CA LYS A 97 17.65 15.36 -16.00
C LYS A 97 17.59 13.86 -15.68
N SER A 98 16.59 13.39 -14.92
CA SER A 98 16.32 11.95 -14.71
C SER A 98 15.80 11.24 -15.97
N VAL A 99 15.40 12.01 -16.97
CA VAL A 99 14.77 11.51 -18.21
C VAL A 99 15.61 11.98 -19.40
N GLY A 100 15.91 11.06 -20.32
CA GLY A 100 16.62 11.37 -21.56
C GLY A 100 15.74 12.16 -22.54
N GLU A 101 16.35 12.68 -23.61
CA GLU A 101 15.65 13.44 -24.65
C GLU A 101 14.56 12.62 -25.37
N ASP A 102 14.72 11.31 -25.41
CA ASP A 102 13.74 10.35 -25.95
C ASP A 102 12.60 9.99 -24.97
N GLY A 103 12.55 10.63 -23.79
CA GLY A 103 11.59 10.33 -22.73
C GLY A 103 11.91 9.07 -21.90
N SER A 104 12.97 8.35 -22.22
CA SER A 104 13.40 7.18 -21.46
C SER A 104 13.96 7.58 -20.08
N PHE A 105 13.78 6.70 -19.11
CA PHE A 105 14.36 6.89 -17.79
C PHE A 105 15.87 6.65 -17.81
N ALA A 106 16.64 7.66 -17.46
CA ALA A 106 18.10 7.59 -17.45
C ALA A 106 18.64 7.17 -16.07
N ALA A 107 18.37 7.96 -15.02
CA ALA A 107 18.76 7.66 -13.65
C ALA A 107 17.90 8.48 -12.67
N PRO A 108 17.53 7.97 -11.48
CA PRO A 108 16.74 8.72 -10.53
C PRO A 108 17.59 9.84 -9.89
N ILE A 109 17.24 11.10 -10.17
CA ILE A 109 17.83 12.27 -9.55
C ILE A 109 16.73 12.94 -8.70
N GLY A 110 16.64 12.57 -7.45
CA GLY A 110 15.68 13.10 -6.48
C GLY A 110 16.30 14.05 -5.49
N THR A 111 15.57 14.34 -4.40
CA THR A 111 15.97 15.25 -3.31
C THR A 111 16.07 14.54 -1.96
N GLY A 112 16.01 13.21 -1.93
CA GLY A 112 15.95 12.42 -0.71
C GLY A 112 17.27 12.26 0.04
N PRO A 113 17.23 11.61 1.24
CA PRO A 113 18.41 11.40 2.09
C PRO A 113 19.42 10.39 1.52
N PHE A 114 18.97 9.57 0.59
CA PHE A 114 19.84 8.63 -0.13
C PHE A 114 19.72 8.88 -1.63
N LYS A 115 20.83 8.75 -2.34
CA LYS A 115 20.92 8.93 -3.79
C LYS A 115 21.29 7.64 -4.47
N TRP A 116 20.89 7.53 -5.72
CA TRP A 116 21.23 6.41 -6.59
C TRP A 116 22.73 6.23 -6.71
N ASP A 117 23.18 4.98 -6.58
CA ASP A 117 24.57 4.58 -6.80
C ASP A 117 24.64 3.45 -7.84
N GLU A 118 24.07 2.28 -7.58
CA GLU A 118 24.16 1.12 -8.46
C GLU A 118 22.86 0.32 -8.51
N TRP A 119 22.55 -0.22 -9.67
CA TRP A 119 21.52 -1.25 -9.87
C TRP A 119 22.08 -2.46 -10.59
N LYS A 120 22.16 -3.57 -9.90
CA LYS A 120 22.46 -4.86 -10.48
C LYS A 120 21.14 -5.62 -10.67
N LYS A 121 20.66 -5.59 -11.91
CA LYS A 121 19.31 -6.10 -12.22
C LYS A 121 19.15 -7.57 -11.80
N GLY A 122 18.12 -7.84 -11.00
CA GLY A 122 17.82 -9.17 -10.45
C GLY A 122 18.62 -9.54 -9.19
N GLU A 123 19.58 -8.70 -8.75
CA GLU A 123 20.36 -8.96 -7.55
C GLU A 123 20.15 -7.90 -6.46
N TYR A 124 20.38 -6.61 -6.75
CA TYR A 124 20.20 -5.54 -5.78
C TYR A 124 20.08 -4.14 -6.39
N VAL A 125 19.61 -3.22 -5.58
CA VAL A 125 19.74 -1.76 -5.77
C VAL A 125 20.55 -1.21 -4.60
N HIS A 126 21.57 -0.41 -4.87
CA HIS A 126 22.35 0.30 -3.86
C HIS A 126 22.10 1.80 -3.94
N LEU A 127 21.85 2.40 -2.79
CA LEU A 127 21.72 3.84 -2.62
C LEU A 127 22.80 4.31 -1.65
N ALA A 128 23.57 5.33 -2.04
CA ALA A 128 24.55 5.97 -1.19
C ALA A 128 23.93 7.13 -0.41
N LYS A 129 24.50 7.46 0.74
CA LYS A 129 24.12 8.64 1.53
C LYS A 129 24.20 9.92 0.71
N ASN A 130 23.23 10.81 0.88
CA ASN A 130 23.26 12.17 0.36
C ASN A 130 23.72 13.13 1.47
N ASP A 131 24.98 13.50 1.49
CA ASP A 131 25.54 14.39 2.52
C ASP A 131 25.00 15.84 2.44
N ALA A 132 24.40 16.21 1.30
CA ALA A 132 23.77 17.52 1.11
C ALA A 132 22.29 17.54 1.53
N TYR A 133 21.75 16.41 2.01
CA TYR A 133 20.35 16.35 2.41
C TYR A 133 20.09 17.15 3.69
N VAL A 134 19.05 17.99 3.62
CA VAL A 134 18.56 18.74 4.78
C VAL A 134 17.20 18.18 5.18
N SER A 135 17.13 17.60 6.38
CA SER A 135 15.88 17.05 6.93
C SER A 135 14.83 18.14 7.10
N PRO A 136 13.54 17.83 6.87
CA PRO A 136 12.48 18.79 7.17
C PRO A 136 12.53 19.25 8.63
N PRO A 137 12.24 20.53 8.93
CA PRO A 137 12.17 21.01 10.28
C PRO A 137 11.00 20.36 10.99
N ASN A 138 11.31 19.55 11.97
CA ASN A 138 10.34 18.97 12.89
C ASN A 138 11.13 18.58 14.14
N ASP A 139 10.87 18.86 15.25
CA ASP A 139 11.50 18.53 16.55
C ASP A 139 12.53 17.36 16.57
N GLY A 140 13.15 17.06 15.42
CA GLY A 140 14.13 15.99 15.21
C GLY A 140 13.55 14.57 15.29
N LYS A 141 12.23 14.42 15.26
CA LYS A 141 11.57 13.12 15.44
C LYS A 141 11.04 12.58 14.11
N PRO A 142 11.24 11.27 13.85
CA PRO A 142 10.54 10.59 12.77
C PRO A 142 9.04 10.55 13.06
N ASP A 143 8.22 10.71 12.01
CA ASP A 143 6.77 10.56 12.08
C ASP A 143 6.28 9.83 10.82
N GLY A 144 6.26 8.50 10.85
CA GLY A 144 5.90 7.66 9.72
C GLY A 144 6.72 7.98 8.46
N THR A 145 6.03 8.40 7.38
CA THR A 145 6.65 8.82 6.12
C THR A 145 7.04 10.30 6.09
N VAL A 146 6.77 11.04 7.15
CA VAL A 146 7.12 12.46 7.33
C VAL A 146 8.08 12.62 8.51
N GLY A 147 8.42 13.86 8.84
CA GLY A 147 9.31 14.13 9.96
C GLY A 147 10.79 14.02 9.62
N ALA A 148 11.63 13.89 10.64
CA ALA A 148 13.08 13.81 10.47
C ALA A 148 13.47 12.54 9.70
N LYS A 149 14.36 12.70 8.72
CA LYS A 149 14.87 11.64 7.85
C LYS A 149 16.38 11.69 7.69
N ASP A 150 17.08 12.01 8.76
CA ASP A 150 18.52 12.09 8.71
C ASP A 150 19.14 10.73 8.37
N PRO A 151 19.97 10.64 7.32
CA PRO A 151 20.59 9.39 6.91
C PRO A 151 21.69 9.01 7.90
N LEU A 152 21.44 7.99 8.74
CA LEU A 152 22.38 7.53 9.75
C LEU A 152 23.37 6.48 9.22
N ALA A 153 23.02 5.80 8.11
CA ALA A 153 23.89 4.83 7.44
C ALA A 153 24.58 5.47 6.23
N ASP A 154 25.75 4.96 5.84
CA ASP A 154 26.49 5.42 4.66
C ASP A 154 25.83 5.02 3.34
N GLY A 155 25.00 3.99 3.37
CA GLY A 155 24.22 3.53 2.21
C GLY A 155 23.18 2.50 2.62
N VAL A 156 22.27 2.20 1.68
CA VAL A 156 21.24 1.16 1.81
C VAL A 156 21.27 0.26 0.59
N LYS A 157 21.37 -1.03 0.80
CA LYS A 157 21.38 -2.04 -0.25
C LYS A 157 20.13 -2.89 -0.19
N PHE A 158 19.25 -2.73 -1.16
CA PHE A 158 18.03 -3.53 -1.30
C PHE A 158 18.36 -4.81 -2.08
N MET A 159 18.42 -5.93 -1.39
CA MET A 159 18.72 -7.24 -1.97
C MET A 159 17.45 -7.90 -2.51
N VAL A 160 17.55 -8.55 -3.68
CA VAL A 160 16.47 -9.38 -4.22
C VAL A 160 16.66 -10.80 -3.70
N VAL A 161 15.90 -11.17 -2.67
CA VAL A 161 15.94 -12.51 -2.04
C VAL A 161 14.54 -13.12 -2.08
N PRO A 162 14.19 -13.92 -3.11
CA PRO A 162 12.83 -14.44 -3.27
C PRO A 162 12.43 -15.52 -2.26
N ASP A 163 13.40 -16.25 -1.70
CA ASP A 163 13.15 -17.40 -0.83
C ASP A 163 13.15 -16.99 0.63
N ALA A 164 12.05 -17.29 1.35
CA ALA A 164 11.87 -16.93 2.76
C ALA A 164 12.86 -17.60 3.70
N SER A 165 13.31 -18.83 3.40
CA SER A 165 14.32 -19.54 4.20
C SER A 165 15.68 -18.88 4.05
N THR A 166 16.00 -18.38 2.87
CA THR A 166 17.22 -17.61 2.59
C THR A 166 17.19 -16.25 3.31
N VAL A 167 16.04 -15.57 3.32
CA VAL A 167 15.85 -14.33 4.11
C VAL A 167 16.09 -14.59 5.59
N LYS A 168 15.47 -15.64 6.15
CA LYS A 168 15.70 -16.07 7.54
C LYS A 168 17.18 -16.31 7.83
N ALA A 169 17.84 -17.14 7.02
CA ALA A 169 19.27 -17.43 7.19
C ALA A 169 20.14 -16.16 7.08
N GLY A 170 19.75 -15.24 6.19
CA GLY A 170 20.43 -13.94 6.02
C GLY A 170 20.37 -13.05 7.27
N ILE A 171 19.22 -12.94 7.92
CA ILE A 171 19.09 -12.23 9.21
C ILE A 171 19.87 -12.95 10.31
N GLN A 172 19.73 -14.28 10.41
CA GLN A 172 20.40 -15.06 11.44
C GLN A 172 21.94 -15.05 11.35
N SER A 173 22.48 -14.89 10.15
CA SER A 173 23.94 -14.81 9.92
C SER A 173 24.49 -13.38 9.91
N GLY A 174 23.64 -12.35 9.98
CA GLY A 174 24.03 -10.95 9.81
C GLY A 174 24.37 -10.55 8.36
N ALA A 175 24.00 -11.37 7.38
CA ALA A 175 24.12 -11.01 5.95
C ALA A 175 23.02 -10.03 5.48
N LEU A 176 21.92 -9.96 6.24
CA LEU A 176 20.86 -8.98 6.10
C LEU A 176 20.65 -8.28 7.44
N ASP A 177 20.57 -6.96 7.44
CA ASP A 177 20.33 -6.13 8.63
C ASP A 177 18.83 -5.93 8.89
N LEU A 178 18.01 -5.96 7.85
CA LEU A 178 16.57 -5.77 7.90
C LEU A 178 15.88 -6.62 6.83
N ALA A 179 14.80 -7.28 7.20
CA ALA A 179 13.96 -7.99 6.23
C ALA A 179 12.50 -8.09 6.69
N GLU A 180 11.59 -8.24 5.73
CA GLU A 180 10.24 -8.70 6.04
C GLU A 180 10.24 -10.20 6.30
N VAL A 181 9.59 -10.59 7.38
CA VAL A 181 9.45 -11.99 7.78
C VAL A 181 7.99 -12.39 7.68
N SER A 182 7.71 -13.53 7.04
CA SER A 182 6.36 -14.07 6.97
C SER A 182 5.84 -14.51 8.34
N PRO A 183 4.53 -14.45 8.61
CA PRO A 183 3.95 -14.75 9.92
C PRO A 183 4.31 -16.14 10.47
N ASP A 184 4.48 -17.14 9.61
CA ASP A 184 4.87 -18.50 9.98
C ASP A 184 6.32 -18.62 10.49
N LEU A 185 7.20 -17.69 10.12
CA LEU A 185 8.59 -17.65 10.58
C LEU A 185 8.80 -16.72 11.79
N MET A 186 7.81 -15.90 12.17
CA MET A 186 7.94 -14.96 13.28
C MET A 186 8.35 -15.61 14.61
N PRO A 187 7.79 -16.78 15.02
CA PRO A 187 8.18 -17.43 16.27
C PRO A 187 9.68 -17.75 16.39
N GLU A 188 10.38 -17.86 15.27
CA GLU A 188 11.82 -18.14 15.28
C GLU A 188 12.68 -16.90 15.61
N PHE A 189 12.05 -15.72 15.71
CA PHE A 189 12.71 -14.45 16.02
C PHE A 189 12.23 -13.81 17.34
N GLU A 190 11.18 -14.36 18.00
CA GLU A 190 10.56 -13.75 19.18
C GLU A 190 11.49 -13.68 20.40
N ASP A 191 12.29 -14.73 20.64
CA ASP A 191 13.14 -14.86 21.84
C ASP A 191 14.66 -14.77 21.51
N ARG A 192 15.03 -14.00 20.49
CA ARG A 192 16.43 -13.86 20.10
C ARG A 192 17.03 -12.55 20.60
N ASP A 193 18.23 -12.65 21.19
CA ASP A 193 18.99 -11.47 21.66
C ASP A 193 19.70 -10.71 20.54
N ASP A 194 19.94 -11.38 19.40
CA ASP A 194 20.69 -10.84 18.25
C ASP A 194 19.80 -10.20 17.17
N SER A 195 18.48 -10.27 17.32
CA SER A 195 17.52 -9.68 16.38
C SER A 195 16.30 -9.14 17.11
N LYS A 196 15.61 -8.19 16.48
CA LYS A 196 14.38 -7.59 17.00
C LYS A 196 13.24 -7.78 16.01
N LEU A 197 12.23 -8.52 16.41
CA LEU A 197 10.97 -8.61 15.66
C LEU A 197 10.12 -7.37 15.93
N ILE A 198 9.69 -6.70 14.85
CA ILE A 198 8.79 -5.53 14.90
C ILE A 198 7.52 -5.87 14.13
N VAL A 199 6.41 -5.95 14.83
CA VAL A 199 5.08 -6.07 14.19
C VAL A 199 4.49 -4.69 14.01
N ALA A 200 4.46 -4.22 12.76
CA ALA A 200 3.92 -2.91 12.43
C ALA A 200 2.39 -2.95 12.33
N VAL A 201 1.73 -2.08 13.09
CA VAL A 201 0.28 -1.85 12.93
C VAL A 201 0.07 -0.84 11.80
N ASN A 202 -0.69 -1.24 10.79
CA ASN A 202 -1.01 -0.39 9.66
C ASN A 202 -2.52 -0.43 9.33
N ASN A 203 -2.96 0.40 8.40
CA ASN A 203 -4.35 0.43 7.91
C ASN A 203 -4.61 -0.61 6.80
N GLY A 204 -3.66 -1.47 6.50
CA GLY A 204 -3.80 -2.54 5.50
C GLY A 204 -4.87 -3.54 5.91
N LYS A 205 -5.63 -4.00 4.94
CA LYS A 205 -6.69 -5.00 5.15
C LYS A 205 -6.57 -6.13 4.15
N ASN A 206 -6.73 -7.33 4.66
CA ASN A 206 -6.97 -8.50 3.82
C ASN A 206 -8.48 -8.77 3.81
N LEU A 207 -9.05 -8.87 2.62
CA LEU A 207 -10.48 -8.97 2.41
C LEU A 207 -10.80 -10.08 1.40
N PHE A 208 -11.94 -10.72 1.57
CA PHE A 208 -12.56 -11.50 0.52
C PHE A 208 -13.41 -10.57 -0.36
N TYR A 209 -12.91 -10.24 -1.56
CA TYR A 209 -13.69 -9.48 -2.53
C TYR A 209 -14.60 -10.41 -3.31
N MET A 210 -15.90 -10.19 -3.19
CA MET A 210 -16.90 -11.00 -3.87
C MET A 210 -17.27 -10.39 -5.21
N GLN A 211 -17.04 -11.11 -6.32
CA GLN A 211 -17.41 -10.67 -7.67
C GLN A 211 -18.93 -10.75 -7.86
N THR A 212 -19.63 -9.63 -7.70
CA THR A 212 -21.11 -9.59 -7.77
C THR A 212 -21.69 -9.74 -9.18
N ARG A 213 -20.86 -9.78 -10.22
CA ARG A 213 -21.27 -10.15 -11.59
C ARG A 213 -21.23 -11.66 -11.82
N ASP A 214 -20.62 -12.43 -10.93
CA ASP A 214 -20.72 -13.88 -10.93
C ASP A 214 -22.16 -14.31 -10.63
N PRO A 215 -22.77 -15.25 -11.38
CA PRO A 215 -24.17 -15.64 -11.19
C PRO A 215 -24.50 -16.13 -9.79
N VAL A 216 -23.60 -16.85 -9.12
CA VAL A 216 -23.77 -17.37 -7.76
C VAL A 216 -23.63 -16.23 -6.75
N LEU A 217 -22.56 -15.45 -6.87
CA LEU A 217 -22.23 -14.35 -5.96
C LEU A 217 -23.07 -13.08 -6.22
N ALA A 218 -23.83 -12.99 -7.31
CA ALA A 218 -24.83 -11.95 -7.51
C ALA A 218 -25.92 -11.99 -6.43
N ASN A 219 -26.24 -13.19 -5.91
CA ASN A 219 -27.24 -13.37 -4.87
C ASN A 219 -26.70 -12.90 -3.49
N PRO A 220 -27.31 -11.88 -2.86
CA PRO A 220 -26.88 -11.40 -1.56
C PRO A 220 -27.04 -12.42 -0.42
N GLY A 221 -27.98 -13.37 -0.53
CA GLY A 221 -28.15 -14.45 0.43
C GLY A 221 -26.93 -15.37 0.47
N VAL A 222 -26.38 -15.73 -0.70
CA VAL A 222 -25.14 -16.53 -0.77
C VAL A 222 -23.97 -15.77 -0.12
N ARG A 223 -23.82 -14.47 -0.40
CA ARG A 223 -22.75 -13.67 0.21
C ARG A 223 -22.89 -13.55 1.74
N ARG A 224 -24.13 -13.39 2.25
CA ARG A 224 -24.36 -13.39 3.71
C ARG A 224 -24.03 -14.74 4.31
N ALA A 225 -24.45 -15.82 3.68
CA ALA A 225 -24.13 -17.17 4.13
C ALA A 225 -22.63 -17.43 4.19
N MET A 226 -21.88 -16.99 3.18
CA MET A 226 -20.42 -17.06 3.20
C MET A 226 -19.82 -16.32 4.40
N ALA A 227 -20.30 -15.11 4.71
CA ALA A 227 -19.84 -14.35 5.86
C ALA A 227 -20.19 -15.04 7.20
N MET A 228 -21.40 -15.57 7.32
CA MET A 228 -21.86 -16.29 8.53
C MET A 228 -21.20 -17.65 8.71
N ALA A 229 -20.67 -18.26 7.65
CA ALA A 229 -19.95 -19.53 7.68
C ALA A 229 -18.47 -19.39 8.12
N LEU A 230 -17.98 -18.18 8.34
CA LEU A 230 -16.60 -17.90 8.76
C LEU A 230 -16.55 -17.50 10.24
N ASP A 231 -15.87 -18.29 11.05
CA ASP A 231 -15.41 -17.86 12.37
C ASP A 231 -14.24 -16.88 12.17
N LEU A 232 -14.57 -15.60 12.09
CA LEU A 232 -13.59 -14.56 11.73
C LEU A 232 -12.43 -14.47 12.73
N PRO A 233 -12.61 -14.51 14.06
CA PRO A 233 -11.53 -14.58 15.02
C PRO A 233 -10.60 -15.77 14.78
N GLN A 234 -11.14 -16.96 14.59
CA GLN A 234 -10.34 -18.18 14.36
C GLN A 234 -9.59 -18.10 13.02
N LEU A 235 -10.25 -17.64 11.95
CA LEU A 235 -9.64 -17.47 10.65
C LEU A 235 -8.47 -16.52 10.71
N VAL A 236 -8.66 -15.34 11.33
CA VAL A 236 -7.60 -14.32 11.41
C VAL A 236 -6.44 -14.80 12.26
N ALA A 237 -6.70 -15.39 13.42
CA ALA A 237 -5.64 -15.93 14.29
C ALA A 237 -4.79 -16.97 13.56
N ALA A 238 -5.43 -17.92 12.86
CA ALA A 238 -4.72 -18.99 12.15
C ALA A 238 -3.99 -18.49 10.88
N ALA A 239 -4.59 -17.54 10.13
CA ALA A 239 -3.98 -17.04 8.90
C ALA A 239 -2.81 -16.06 9.13
N SER A 240 -2.78 -15.37 10.28
CA SER A 240 -1.79 -14.35 10.61
C SER A 240 -0.85 -14.72 11.77
N ASN A 241 -0.88 -15.97 12.20
CA ASN A 241 -0.16 -16.43 13.40
C ASN A 241 -0.43 -15.53 14.63
N GLY A 242 -1.68 -15.14 14.83
CA GLY A 242 -2.12 -14.33 15.97
C GLY A 242 -1.83 -12.83 15.89
N THR A 243 -1.15 -12.34 14.85
CA THR A 243 -0.81 -10.91 14.72
C THR A 243 -1.91 -10.07 14.11
N GLY A 244 -2.89 -10.69 13.45
CA GLY A 244 -4.00 -9.98 12.82
C GLY A 244 -5.11 -9.59 13.79
N THR A 245 -5.82 -8.52 13.46
CA THR A 245 -7.02 -8.07 14.18
C THR A 245 -8.28 -8.43 13.38
N PRO A 246 -9.20 -9.24 13.93
CA PRO A 246 -10.48 -9.53 13.26
C PRO A 246 -11.29 -8.26 13.03
N ASN A 247 -11.81 -8.10 11.81
CA ASN A 247 -12.61 -6.93 11.45
C ASN A 247 -13.50 -7.25 10.24
N CYS A 248 -14.81 -7.12 10.39
CA CYS A 248 -15.78 -7.37 9.33
C CYS A 248 -16.09 -6.13 8.48
N SER A 249 -15.54 -4.97 8.83
CA SER A 249 -15.75 -3.71 8.12
C SER A 249 -14.66 -3.45 7.07
N MET A 250 -14.98 -2.65 6.07
CA MET A 250 -14.00 -2.08 5.14
C MET A 250 -13.07 -1.04 5.79
N ILE A 251 -13.46 -0.49 6.94
CA ILE A 251 -12.68 0.51 7.68
C ILE A 251 -11.74 -0.20 8.65
N ALA A 252 -10.46 0.13 8.66
CA ALA A 252 -9.49 -0.42 9.59
C ALA A 252 -9.78 0.08 11.02
N THR A 253 -9.55 -0.79 12.01
CA THR A 253 -9.86 -0.50 13.43
C THR A 253 -9.08 0.68 14.02
N ASN A 254 -7.92 1.01 13.45
CA ASN A 254 -7.09 2.15 13.82
C ASN A 254 -7.34 3.40 12.94
N SER A 255 -8.34 3.35 12.05
CA SER A 255 -8.73 4.50 11.24
C SER A 255 -9.56 5.49 12.06
N ILE A 256 -9.36 6.79 11.82
CA ILE A 256 -10.19 7.86 12.39
C ILE A 256 -11.67 7.76 11.97
N TYR A 257 -11.97 6.99 10.93
CA TYR A 257 -13.33 6.74 10.43
C TYR A 257 -13.97 5.48 11.02
N TYR A 258 -13.27 4.76 11.90
CA TYR A 258 -13.82 3.58 12.57
C TYR A 258 -14.76 4.01 13.71
N SER A 259 -15.91 3.38 13.81
CA SER A 259 -16.92 3.65 14.82
C SER A 259 -17.68 2.38 15.20
N GLU A 260 -18.52 2.44 16.21
CA GLU A 260 -19.40 1.34 16.64
C GLU A 260 -20.28 0.76 15.52
N THR A 261 -20.52 1.54 14.45
CA THR A 261 -21.27 1.04 13.27
C THR A 261 -20.50 -0.05 12.55
N GLN A 262 -19.15 0.05 12.50
CA GLN A 262 -18.28 -0.93 11.86
C GLN A 262 -18.13 -2.22 12.67
N GLU A 263 -18.50 -2.20 13.95
CA GLU A 263 -18.45 -3.40 14.82
C GLU A 263 -19.64 -4.34 14.62
N LYS A 264 -20.66 -3.89 13.89
CA LYS A 264 -21.88 -4.69 13.62
C LYS A 264 -21.62 -5.73 12.54
N CYS A 265 -20.98 -6.82 12.93
CA CYS A 265 -20.73 -7.98 12.06
C CYS A 265 -21.94 -8.90 11.98
N LEU A 266 -22.04 -9.63 10.86
CA LEU A 266 -22.88 -10.83 10.83
C LEU A 266 -22.27 -11.86 11.81
N PRO A 267 -23.08 -12.52 12.65
CA PRO A 267 -22.58 -13.53 13.57
C PRO A 267 -22.07 -14.76 12.82
N TYR A 268 -21.06 -15.42 13.38
CA TYR A 268 -20.75 -16.79 12.96
C TYR A 268 -21.89 -17.71 13.37
N ASP A 269 -22.61 -18.26 12.40
CA ASP A 269 -23.76 -19.13 12.61
C ASP A 269 -23.96 -20.04 11.41
N ILE A 270 -23.54 -21.29 11.55
CA ILE A 270 -23.65 -22.31 10.49
C ILE A 270 -25.08 -22.64 10.12
N GLU A 271 -25.98 -22.71 11.09
CA GLU A 271 -27.40 -23.05 10.80
C GLU A 271 -28.14 -21.89 10.12
N ALA A 272 -27.84 -20.65 10.52
CA ALA A 272 -28.34 -19.48 9.81
C ALA A 272 -27.75 -19.39 8.39
N ALA A 273 -26.48 -19.71 8.21
CA ALA A 273 -25.87 -19.78 6.89
C ALA A 273 -26.51 -20.82 5.98
N LYS A 274 -26.81 -22.02 6.49
CA LYS A 274 -27.57 -23.07 5.75
C LYS A 274 -28.95 -22.58 5.32
N LYS A 275 -29.62 -21.87 6.21
CA LYS A 275 -30.95 -21.30 5.92
C LYS A 275 -30.87 -20.25 4.83
N GLU A 276 -29.92 -19.33 4.92
CA GLU A 276 -29.66 -18.30 3.87
C GLU A 276 -29.38 -18.93 2.51
N LEU A 277 -28.55 -20.00 2.44
CA LEU A 277 -28.27 -20.72 1.19
C LEU A 277 -29.53 -21.37 0.60
N LYS A 278 -30.33 -21.99 1.44
CA LYS A 278 -31.60 -22.61 1.01
C LYS A 278 -32.57 -21.56 0.48
N ASP A 279 -32.74 -20.45 1.20
CA ASP A 279 -33.64 -19.36 0.82
C ASP A 279 -33.12 -18.63 -0.46
N ALA A 280 -31.81 -18.62 -0.68
CA ALA A 280 -31.17 -18.12 -1.88
C ALA A 280 -31.26 -19.06 -3.09
N GLY A 281 -31.71 -20.33 -2.89
CA GLY A 281 -31.77 -21.32 -3.96
C GLY A 281 -30.41 -21.86 -4.40
N TYR A 282 -29.39 -21.80 -3.54
CA TYR A 282 -28.09 -22.35 -3.83
C TYR A 282 -28.10 -23.88 -3.85
N ASN A 283 -27.56 -24.51 -4.91
CA ASN A 283 -27.59 -25.94 -5.13
C ASN A 283 -26.22 -26.60 -5.20
N GLY A 284 -25.20 -25.98 -4.62
CA GLY A 284 -23.85 -26.52 -4.59
C GLY A 284 -22.97 -26.09 -5.80
N GLU A 285 -23.35 -25.04 -6.49
CA GLU A 285 -22.51 -24.45 -7.55
C GLU A 285 -21.12 -24.08 -6.98
N PRO A 286 -20.04 -24.34 -7.73
CA PRO A 286 -18.69 -24.08 -7.23
C PRO A 286 -18.42 -22.58 -7.08
N ILE A 287 -17.79 -22.21 -5.98
CA ILE A 287 -17.29 -20.86 -5.70
C ILE A 287 -15.77 -20.92 -5.66
N SER A 288 -15.09 -20.24 -6.58
CA SER A 288 -13.63 -20.18 -6.59
C SER A 288 -13.11 -19.02 -5.74
N ILE A 289 -12.23 -19.33 -4.80
CA ILE A 289 -11.40 -18.33 -4.10
C ILE A 289 -10.07 -18.22 -4.82
N ILE A 290 -9.81 -17.07 -5.45
CA ILE A 290 -8.51 -16.75 -6.03
C ILE A 290 -7.58 -16.29 -4.90
N ALA A 291 -6.42 -16.91 -4.79
CA ALA A 291 -5.41 -16.59 -3.80
C ALA A 291 -4.01 -16.57 -4.42
N ASN A 292 -3.07 -15.86 -3.78
CA ASN A 292 -1.66 -15.87 -4.16
C ASN A 292 -0.79 -16.31 -2.97
N ARG A 293 0.41 -16.83 -3.26
CA ARG A 293 1.35 -17.32 -2.25
C ARG A 293 2.43 -16.29 -1.88
N ARG A 294 2.10 -15.00 -1.90
CA ARG A 294 3.05 -13.99 -1.43
C ARG A 294 3.24 -14.11 0.08
N GLY A 295 4.49 -14.22 0.53
CA GLY A 295 4.83 -14.48 1.94
C GLY A 295 4.44 -13.36 2.91
N ASN A 296 4.30 -12.12 2.42
CA ASN A 296 3.99 -10.95 3.23
C ASN A 296 2.48 -10.66 3.38
N VAL A 297 1.59 -11.49 2.80
CA VAL A 297 0.14 -11.35 2.94
C VAL A 297 -0.51 -12.71 3.19
N PRO A 298 -1.46 -12.82 4.12
CA PRO A 298 -2.09 -14.09 4.49
C PRO A 298 -3.18 -14.55 3.49
N SER A 299 -3.05 -14.22 2.20
CA SER A 299 -4.04 -14.53 1.16
C SER A 299 -4.28 -16.04 1.03
N TYR A 300 -3.23 -16.81 0.82
CA TYR A 300 -3.33 -18.25 0.66
C TYR A 300 -3.70 -19.00 1.97
N PRO A 301 -3.08 -18.71 3.12
CA PRO A 301 -3.53 -19.28 4.40
C PRO A 301 -5.00 -18.99 4.70
N ALA A 302 -5.47 -17.76 4.51
CA ALA A 302 -6.87 -17.39 4.71
C ALA A 302 -7.82 -18.16 3.77
N ALA A 303 -7.44 -18.36 2.51
CA ALA A 303 -8.23 -19.14 1.56
C ALA A 303 -8.38 -20.61 1.99
N ILE A 304 -7.29 -21.25 2.45
CA ILE A 304 -7.32 -22.63 2.95
C ILE A 304 -8.26 -22.77 4.15
N ILE A 305 -8.18 -21.83 5.10
CA ILE A 305 -9.03 -21.87 6.29
C ILE A 305 -10.49 -21.64 5.92
N ALA A 306 -10.78 -20.69 5.02
CA ALA A 306 -12.13 -20.46 4.51
C ALA A 306 -12.69 -21.68 3.77
N GLN A 307 -11.86 -22.36 2.96
CA GLN A 307 -12.23 -23.62 2.30
C GLN A 307 -12.54 -24.75 3.30
N ALA A 308 -11.94 -24.75 4.48
CA ALA A 308 -12.25 -25.73 5.51
C ALA A 308 -13.53 -25.38 6.29
N MET A 309 -13.84 -24.11 6.48
CA MET A 309 -14.99 -23.64 7.26
C MET A 309 -16.29 -23.62 6.45
N MET A 310 -16.29 -23.05 5.27
CA MET A 310 -17.49 -22.79 4.48
C MET A 310 -18.31 -24.03 4.09
N PRO A 311 -17.70 -25.20 3.81
CA PRO A 311 -18.45 -26.44 3.51
C PRO A 311 -19.33 -26.95 4.66
N GLN A 312 -19.06 -26.54 5.91
CA GLN A 312 -19.91 -26.87 7.05
C GLN A 312 -21.31 -26.27 6.91
N ALA A 313 -21.44 -25.16 6.21
CA ALA A 313 -22.73 -24.56 5.84
C ALA A 313 -23.30 -25.11 4.53
N GLY A 314 -22.59 -25.96 3.81
CA GLY A 314 -23.01 -26.51 2.51
C GLY A 314 -22.46 -25.75 1.29
N LEU A 315 -21.53 -24.83 1.46
CA LEU A 315 -20.89 -24.13 0.37
C LEU A 315 -19.84 -25.02 -0.33
N ASN A 316 -19.82 -25.04 -1.65
CA ASN A 316 -18.85 -25.77 -2.47
C ASN A 316 -17.70 -24.79 -2.85
N VAL A 317 -16.64 -24.79 -2.07
CA VAL A 317 -15.53 -23.84 -2.21
C VAL A 317 -14.28 -24.50 -2.79
N GLN A 318 -13.72 -23.90 -3.81
CA GLN A 318 -12.47 -24.31 -4.47
C GLN A 318 -11.44 -23.16 -4.37
N ILE A 319 -10.16 -23.50 -4.35
CA ILE A 319 -9.06 -22.52 -4.36
C ILE A 319 -8.36 -22.57 -5.68
N GLU A 320 -8.19 -21.41 -6.30
CA GLU A 320 -7.36 -21.19 -7.47
C GLU A 320 -6.17 -20.32 -7.08
N VAL A 321 -4.96 -20.85 -7.26
CA VAL A 321 -3.72 -20.13 -6.92
C VAL A 321 -3.17 -19.48 -8.18
N LEU A 322 -3.12 -18.17 -8.20
CA LEU A 322 -2.60 -17.37 -9.31
C LEU A 322 -1.44 -16.50 -8.84
N ASP A 323 -0.56 -16.16 -9.78
CA ASP A 323 0.43 -15.12 -9.55
C ASP A 323 -0.27 -13.74 -9.42
N TYR A 324 0.36 -12.85 -8.66
CA TYR A 324 -0.24 -11.53 -8.38
C TYR A 324 -0.44 -10.67 -9.64
N ALA A 325 0.32 -10.92 -10.69
CA ALA A 325 0.24 -10.19 -11.95
C ALA A 325 -0.83 -10.75 -12.93
N THR A 326 -1.42 -11.90 -12.61
CA THR A 326 -2.50 -12.54 -13.38
C THR A 326 -3.85 -12.01 -12.96
#